data_edebc2f57bca9336e72803fa0fc8904e
#
_entry.id   edebc2f57bca9336e72803fa0fc8904e
#
_cell.length_a   1.000
_cell.length_b   1.000
_cell.length_c   1.000
_cell.angle_alpha   90.00
_cell.angle_beta   90.00
_cell.angle_gamma   90.00
#
_symmetry.space_group_name_H-M   'P 1'
#
loop_
_entity.id
_entity.type
_entity.pdbx_description
1 polymer ?
#
loop_
_entity_poly.entity_id
_entity_poly.type
_entity_poly.pdbx_seq_one_letter_code
_entity_poly.pdbx_strand_id
1 'polypeptide(L)'
;MLFDNINYRDSRPVYEQIVDGFKKLIVTGIIKKDEKMPSVRELAAQYAINPNTIQRAYRDLESEGYIYSVPGRGSFVVDVNEVSGKHIAEIYDRLDIVLKDFDIAGEPRERIARYVLGDTGNEVPKLGYIENI
;
A
#
# COMPACT_ATOMS: atom_id res chain seq x y z
N MET A 1 4.47 0.38 -20.28
CA MET A 1 4.45 -0.61 -19.20
C MET A 1 3.75 -0.03 -17.97
N LEU A 2 2.99 -0.84 -17.27
CA LEU A 2 2.25 -0.40 -16.07
C LEU A 2 3.19 -0.01 -14.92
N PHE A 3 4.34 -0.65 -14.84
CA PHE A 3 5.34 -0.37 -13.83
C PHE A 3 6.67 -0.06 -14.50
N ASP A 4 7.20 1.10 -14.22
CA ASP A 4 8.47 1.52 -14.81
C ASP A 4 9.69 0.84 -14.17
N ASN A 5 9.56 0.44 -12.90
CA ASN A 5 10.69 -0.13 -12.17
C ASN A 5 10.24 -1.14 -11.11
N ILE A 6 10.30 -2.41 -11.45
CA ILE A 6 10.33 -3.45 -10.43
C ILE A 6 11.79 -3.63 -10.01
N ASN A 7 12.07 -3.32 -8.75
CA ASN A 7 13.43 -3.42 -8.23
C ASN A 7 13.66 -4.79 -7.59
N TYR A 8 14.34 -5.67 -8.32
CA TYR A 8 14.67 -7.01 -7.83
C TYR A 8 15.72 -7.01 -6.71
N ARG A 9 16.40 -5.88 -6.50
CA ARG A 9 17.40 -5.70 -5.44
C ARG A 9 16.82 -5.10 -4.17
N ASP A 10 15.57 -4.65 -4.22
CA ASP A 10 14.86 -4.16 -3.04
C ASP A 10 14.68 -5.31 -2.04
N SER A 11 14.82 -5.02 -0.77
CA SER A 11 14.56 -5.97 0.31
C SER A 11 13.09 -6.40 0.37
N ARG A 12 12.18 -5.60 -0.20
CA ARG A 12 10.77 -5.96 -0.26
C ARG A 12 10.51 -7.00 -1.33
N PRO A 13 9.68 -8.02 -1.05
CA PRO A 13 9.28 -8.99 -2.05
C PRO A 13 8.67 -8.33 -3.30
N VAL A 14 8.89 -8.95 -4.45
CA VAL A 14 8.37 -8.43 -5.74
C VAL A 14 6.85 -8.30 -5.72
N TYR A 15 6.13 -9.24 -5.10
CA TYR A 15 4.67 -9.16 -5.03
C TYR A 15 4.18 -7.91 -4.30
N GLU A 16 4.88 -7.45 -3.26
CA GLU A 16 4.54 -6.21 -2.55
C GLU A 16 4.72 -4.98 -3.43
N GLN A 17 5.76 -4.95 -4.23
CA GLN A 17 5.98 -3.87 -5.19
C GLN A 17 4.87 -3.80 -6.24
N ILE A 18 4.39 -4.96 -6.69
CA ILE A 18 3.26 -5.05 -7.63
C ILE A 18 1.98 -4.55 -6.98
N VAL A 19 1.70 -4.97 -5.75
CA VAL A 19 0.53 -4.51 -4.99
C VAL A 19 0.55 -2.99 -4.85
N ASP A 20 1.66 -2.44 -4.38
CA ASP A 20 1.82 -0.99 -4.19
C ASP A 20 1.69 -0.22 -5.50
N GLY A 21 2.26 -0.75 -6.58
CA GLY A 21 2.14 -0.17 -7.91
C GLY A 21 0.70 -0.09 -8.39
N PHE A 22 -0.06 -1.16 -8.27
CA PHE A 22 -1.48 -1.15 -8.63
C PHE A 22 -2.32 -0.26 -7.73
N LYS A 23 -2.09 -0.27 -6.43
CA LYS A 23 -2.78 0.65 -5.51
C LYS A 23 -2.61 2.09 -5.95
N LYS A 24 -1.39 2.47 -6.29
CA LYS A 24 -1.08 3.83 -6.76
C LYS A 24 -1.80 4.16 -8.06
N LEU A 25 -1.81 3.25 -9.03
CA LEU A 25 -2.49 3.44 -10.31
C LEU A 25 -4.01 3.57 -10.13
N ILE A 26 -4.58 2.80 -9.22
CA ILE A 26 -6.02 2.82 -8.92
C ILE A 26 -6.40 4.10 -8.18
N VAL A 27 -5.67 4.43 -7.12
CA VAL A 27 -5.96 5.60 -6.28
C VAL A 27 -5.81 6.92 -7.07
N THR A 28 -4.82 6.99 -7.97
CA THR A 28 -4.61 8.18 -8.81
C THR A 28 -5.53 8.23 -10.02
N GLY A 29 -6.36 7.20 -10.24
CA GLY A 29 -7.31 7.16 -11.35
C GLY A 29 -6.70 6.84 -12.72
N ILE A 30 -5.44 6.41 -12.78
CA ILE A 30 -4.80 5.97 -14.03
C ILE A 30 -5.49 4.71 -14.54
N ILE A 31 -5.76 3.76 -13.63
CA ILE A 31 -6.66 2.63 -13.90
C ILE A 31 -8.01 2.99 -13.28
N LYS A 32 -9.04 2.96 -14.09
CA LYS A 32 -10.36 3.47 -13.72
C LYS A 32 -11.27 2.38 -13.15
N LYS A 33 -12.31 2.81 -12.45
CA LYS A 33 -13.39 1.95 -11.97
C LYS A 33 -13.89 1.02 -13.09
N ASP A 34 -14.08 -0.24 -12.74
CA ASP A 34 -14.58 -1.30 -13.63
C ASP A 34 -13.67 -1.63 -14.83
N GLU A 35 -12.49 -1.02 -14.88
CA GLU A 35 -11.51 -1.38 -15.90
C GLU A 35 -10.94 -2.77 -15.59
N LYS A 36 -10.79 -3.57 -16.64
CA LYS A 36 -10.26 -4.92 -16.50
C LYS A 36 -8.76 -4.88 -16.21
N MET A 37 -8.36 -5.64 -15.21
CA MET A 37 -6.96 -5.85 -14.89
C MET A 37 -6.28 -6.71 -15.95
N PRO A 38 -4.97 -6.52 -16.21
CA PRO A 38 -4.23 -7.48 -17.03
C PRO A 38 -4.37 -8.88 -16.45
N SER A 39 -4.41 -9.91 -17.30
CA SER A 39 -4.43 -11.27 -16.80
C SER A 39 -3.11 -11.60 -16.11
N VAL A 40 -3.15 -12.55 -15.17
CA VAL A 40 -1.95 -13.02 -14.47
C VAL A 40 -0.90 -13.47 -15.49
N ARG A 41 -1.31 -14.19 -16.54
CA ARG A 41 -0.41 -14.66 -17.60
C ARG A 41 0.23 -13.54 -18.38
N GLU A 42 -0.56 -12.55 -18.78
CA GLU A 42 -0.07 -11.39 -19.53
C GLU A 42 0.96 -10.62 -18.73
N LEU A 43 0.65 -10.34 -17.48
CA LEU A 43 1.54 -9.59 -16.61
C LEU A 43 2.83 -10.35 -16.29
N ALA A 44 2.70 -11.65 -16.00
CA ALA A 44 3.85 -12.52 -15.74
C ALA A 44 4.79 -12.60 -16.95
N ALA A 45 4.24 -12.72 -18.15
CA ALA A 45 5.01 -12.75 -19.39
C ALA A 45 5.69 -11.40 -19.66
N GLN A 46 4.96 -10.30 -19.49
CA GLN A 46 5.45 -8.94 -19.75
C GLN A 46 6.64 -8.58 -18.87
N TYR A 47 6.62 -8.95 -17.60
CA TYR A 47 7.66 -8.60 -16.62
C TYR A 47 8.61 -9.73 -16.31
N ALA A 48 8.47 -10.88 -16.97
CA ALA A 48 9.27 -12.09 -16.69
C ALA A 48 9.23 -12.48 -15.20
N ILE A 49 8.04 -12.45 -14.62
CA ILE A 49 7.80 -12.76 -13.21
C ILE A 49 7.01 -14.06 -13.13
N ASN A 50 7.28 -14.85 -12.09
CA ASN A 50 6.53 -16.07 -11.82
C ASN A 50 5.03 -15.76 -11.69
N PRO A 51 4.14 -16.45 -12.42
CA PRO A 51 2.69 -16.26 -12.32
C PRO A 51 2.14 -16.36 -10.89
N ASN A 52 2.74 -17.20 -10.06
CA ASN A 52 2.33 -17.35 -8.66
C ASN A 52 2.57 -16.06 -7.85
N THR A 53 3.62 -15.33 -8.17
CA THR A 53 3.90 -14.01 -7.57
C THR A 53 2.83 -12.99 -7.95
N ILE A 54 2.45 -12.94 -9.21
CA ILE A 54 1.35 -12.09 -9.70
C ILE A 54 0.02 -12.50 -9.05
N GLN A 55 -0.23 -13.80 -8.98
CA GLN A 55 -1.46 -14.33 -8.37
C GLN A 55 -1.57 -13.91 -6.89
N ARG A 56 -0.46 -13.96 -6.17
CA ARG A 56 -0.41 -13.51 -4.77
C ARG A 56 -0.72 -12.01 -4.66
N ALA A 57 -0.13 -11.21 -5.52
CA ALA A 57 -0.40 -9.76 -5.55
C ALA A 57 -1.88 -9.47 -5.81
N TYR A 58 -2.49 -10.17 -6.75
CA TYR A 58 -3.92 -10.00 -7.06
C TYR A 58 -4.81 -10.44 -5.90
N ARG A 59 -4.46 -11.52 -5.20
CA ARG A 59 -5.20 -11.92 -4.00
C ARG A 59 -5.14 -10.86 -2.90
N ASP A 60 -3.98 -10.25 -2.69
CA ASP A 60 -3.83 -9.19 -1.71
C ASP A 60 -4.66 -7.96 -2.10
N LEU A 61 -4.63 -7.57 -3.38
CA LEU A 61 -5.44 -6.46 -3.89
C LEU A 61 -6.94 -6.73 -3.73
N GLU A 62 -7.39 -7.93 -4.00
CA GLU A 62 -8.79 -8.32 -3.83
C GLU A 62 -9.19 -8.35 -2.35
N SER A 63 -8.35 -8.93 -1.51
CA SER A 63 -8.54 -8.97 -0.05
C SER A 63 -8.67 -7.59 0.55
N GLU A 64 -7.88 -6.63 0.06
CA GLU A 64 -7.93 -5.24 0.52
C GLU A 64 -9.01 -4.41 -0.18
N GLY A 65 -9.73 -4.98 -1.12
CA GLY A 65 -10.88 -4.34 -1.77
C GLY A 65 -10.55 -3.42 -2.94
N TYR A 66 -9.36 -3.50 -3.52
CA TYR A 66 -8.98 -2.69 -4.68
C TYR A 66 -9.47 -3.25 -6.00
N ILE A 67 -9.61 -4.56 -6.08
CA ILE A 67 -10.13 -5.25 -7.26
C ILE A 67 -11.16 -6.30 -6.85
N TYR A 68 -11.98 -6.72 -7.82
CA TYR A 68 -12.93 -7.81 -7.64
C TYR A 68 -12.84 -8.77 -8.82
N SER A 69 -13.07 -10.04 -8.54
CA SER A 69 -13.03 -11.10 -9.55
C SER A 69 -14.43 -11.44 -10.03
N VAL A 70 -14.56 -11.62 -11.35
CA VAL A 70 -15.77 -12.13 -11.99
C VAL A 70 -15.42 -13.46 -12.63
N PRO A 71 -16.02 -14.59 -12.18
CA PRO A 71 -15.71 -15.90 -12.72
C PRO A 71 -15.86 -15.94 -14.23
N GLY A 72 -14.84 -16.46 -14.93
CA GLY A 72 -14.80 -16.55 -16.37
C GLY A 72 -14.53 -15.25 -17.12
N ARG A 73 -14.43 -14.12 -16.42
CA ARG A 73 -14.20 -12.80 -17.05
C ARG A 73 -12.92 -12.11 -16.62
N GLY A 74 -12.40 -12.42 -15.45
CA GLY A 74 -11.16 -11.84 -14.92
C GLY A 74 -11.37 -10.95 -13.71
N SER A 75 -10.40 -10.09 -13.45
CA SER A 75 -10.42 -9.15 -12.33
C SER A 75 -10.63 -7.71 -12.82
N PHE A 76 -11.33 -6.92 -12.04
CA PHE A 76 -11.74 -5.56 -12.38
C PHE A 76 -11.48 -4.61 -11.22
N VAL A 77 -11.27 -3.34 -11.54
CA VAL A 77 -10.99 -2.31 -10.53
C VAL A 77 -12.28 -1.89 -9.83
N VAL A 78 -12.24 -1.80 -8.52
CA VAL A 78 -13.36 -1.33 -7.68
C VAL A 78 -13.41 0.20 -7.72
N ASP A 79 -14.56 0.78 -7.36
CA ASP A 79 -14.68 2.22 -7.17
C ASP A 79 -13.79 2.66 -5.99
N VAL A 80 -12.86 3.58 -6.25
CA VAL A 80 -11.94 4.10 -5.23
C VAL A 80 -12.67 4.67 -4.03
N ASN A 81 -13.80 5.33 -4.24
CA ASN A 81 -14.61 5.91 -3.16
C ASN A 81 -15.19 4.85 -2.22
N GLU A 82 -15.50 3.67 -2.72
CA GLU A 82 -15.97 2.55 -1.91
C GLU A 82 -14.82 1.86 -1.17
N VAL A 83 -13.69 1.67 -1.85
CA VAL A 83 -12.49 1.03 -1.28
C VAL A 83 -11.94 1.85 -0.13
N SER A 84 -11.86 3.17 -0.31
CA SER A 84 -11.14 4.02 0.62
C SER A 84 -11.79 4.08 1.99
N GLY A 85 -13.12 4.02 2.09
CA GLY A 85 -13.83 4.13 3.37
C GLY A 85 -13.44 3.06 4.38
N LYS A 86 -13.57 1.80 4.00
CA LYS A 86 -13.27 0.66 4.88
C LYS A 86 -11.77 0.51 5.12
N HIS A 87 -10.98 0.63 4.07
CA HIS A 87 -9.53 0.47 4.17
C HIS A 87 -8.89 1.59 4.98
N ILE A 88 -9.32 2.83 4.79
CA ILE A 88 -8.87 3.96 5.60
C ILE A 88 -9.21 3.75 7.07
N ALA A 89 -10.42 3.27 7.38
CA ALA A 89 -10.81 2.96 8.75
C ALA A 89 -9.87 1.93 9.39
N GLU A 90 -9.51 0.88 8.66
CA GLU A 90 -8.55 -0.13 9.13
C GLU A 90 -7.16 0.47 9.39
N ILE A 91 -6.73 1.42 8.58
CA ILE A 91 -5.46 2.13 8.78
C ILE A 91 -5.52 3.00 10.04
N TYR A 92 -6.63 3.70 10.28
CA TYR A 92 -6.81 4.46 11.51
C TYR A 92 -6.79 3.57 12.75
N ASP A 93 -7.36 2.36 12.68
CA ASP A 93 -7.28 1.39 13.78
C ASP A 93 -5.84 1.03 14.12
N ARG A 94 -5.00 0.85 13.08
CA ARG A 94 -3.56 0.61 13.27
C ARG A 94 -2.85 1.84 13.81
N LEU A 95 -3.23 3.02 13.36
CA LEU A 95 -2.70 4.27 13.89
C LEU A 95 -3.02 4.43 15.38
N ASP A 96 -4.22 4.06 15.81
CA ASP A 96 -4.60 4.11 17.22
C ASP A 96 -3.66 3.27 18.09
N ILE A 97 -3.26 2.10 17.60
CA ILE A 97 -2.29 1.24 18.30
C ILE A 97 -0.94 1.93 18.40
N VAL A 98 -0.46 2.52 17.30
CA VAL A 98 0.82 3.26 17.27
C VAL A 98 0.77 4.46 18.21
N LEU A 99 -0.35 5.19 18.24
CA LEU A 99 -0.51 6.34 19.13
C LEU A 99 -0.48 5.94 20.61
N LYS A 100 -1.04 4.78 20.94
CA LYS A 100 -0.93 4.23 22.30
C LYS A 100 0.52 3.92 22.68
N ASP A 101 1.29 3.40 21.74
CA ASP A 101 2.72 3.15 21.94
C ASP A 101 3.47 4.47 22.20
N PHE A 102 3.14 5.53 21.49
CA PHE A 102 3.70 6.85 21.73
C PHE A 102 3.30 7.40 23.10
N ASP A 103 2.06 7.21 23.53
CA ASP A 103 1.61 7.63 24.85
C ASP A 103 2.40 6.91 25.96
N ILE A 104 2.62 5.61 25.80
CA ILE A 104 3.44 4.81 26.74
C ILE A 104 4.88 5.31 26.76
N ALA A 105 5.43 5.66 25.61
CA ALA A 105 6.78 6.18 25.48
C ALA A 105 6.92 7.65 25.95
N GLY A 106 5.82 8.31 26.25
CA GLY A 106 5.82 9.69 26.70
C GLY A 106 6.00 10.73 25.60
N GLU A 107 5.75 10.35 24.35
CA GLU A 107 5.86 11.28 23.22
C GLU A 107 4.64 12.22 23.15
N PRO A 108 4.84 13.56 23.18
CA PRO A 108 3.73 14.50 23.14
C PRO A 108 2.97 14.46 21.79
N ARG A 109 1.65 14.52 21.85
CA ARG A 109 0.78 14.53 20.65
C ARG A 109 1.08 15.70 19.72
N GLU A 110 1.43 16.85 20.24
CA GLU A 110 1.78 18.05 19.45
C GLU A 110 3.02 17.79 18.59
N ARG A 111 3.98 17.04 19.12
CA ARG A 111 5.20 16.70 18.40
C ARG A 111 4.93 15.72 17.28
N ILE A 112 4.09 14.71 17.54
CA ILE A 112 3.62 13.75 16.54
C ILE A 112 2.89 14.49 15.42
N ALA A 113 1.98 15.42 15.77
CA ALA A 113 1.23 16.21 14.81
C ALA A 113 2.16 17.03 13.91
N ARG A 114 3.17 17.67 14.47
CA ARG A 114 4.16 18.42 13.68
C ARG A 114 4.94 17.54 12.73
N TYR A 115 5.32 16.36 13.19
CA TYR A 115 5.99 15.37 12.34
C TYR A 115 5.11 14.96 11.15
N VAL A 116 3.85 14.65 11.40
CA VAL A 116 2.88 14.26 10.36
C VAL A 116 2.67 15.39 9.35
N LEU A 117 2.60 16.64 9.82
CA LEU A 117 2.42 17.81 8.97
C LEU A 117 3.70 18.26 8.24
N GLY A 118 4.82 17.64 8.54
CA GLY A 118 6.09 17.98 7.92
C GLY A 118 6.79 19.21 8.48
N ASP A 119 6.29 19.78 9.59
CA ASP A 119 6.86 20.98 10.20
C ASP A 119 8.28 20.79 10.77
N THR A 120 8.70 19.55 10.95
CA THR A 120 10.03 19.19 11.42
C THR A 120 10.95 18.68 10.32
N GLY A 121 10.59 18.92 9.03
CA GLY A 121 11.38 18.44 7.89
C GLY A 121 11.44 16.93 7.76
N ASN A 122 10.45 16.21 8.29
CA ASN A 122 10.43 14.74 8.38
C ASN A 122 11.60 14.16 9.19
N GLU A 123 12.24 14.94 10.01
CA GLU A 123 13.23 14.41 10.93
C GLU A 123 12.54 13.57 11.99
N VAL A 124 12.74 12.27 11.91
CA VAL A 124 12.44 11.38 13.02
C VAL A 124 13.22 11.91 14.20
N PRO A 125 12.59 12.12 15.37
CA PRO A 125 13.36 12.44 16.57
C PRO A 125 14.36 11.34 16.76
N LYS A 126 15.60 11.66 16.45
CA LYS A 126 16.67 10.67 16.56
C LYS A 126 16.94 10.38 18.02
N LEU A 127 17.42 9.28 18.21
CA LEU A 127 18.12 8.59 19.30
C LEU A 127 18.85 9.45 20.35
N GLY A 128 18.89 10.75 20.25
CA GLY A 128 19.25 11.67 21.32
C GLY A 128 18.42 11.48 22.61
N TYR A 129 17.31 10.87 22.48
CA TYR A 129 16.50 10.32 23.51
C TYR A 129 17.14 9.24 24.33
N ILE A 130 17.92 8.38 23.72
CA ILE A 130 18.54 7.22 24.36
C ILE A 130 19.85 7.64 25.03
N GLU A 131 20.48 8.68 24.52
CA GLU A 131 21.71 9.23 25.08
C GLU A 131 21.50 9.97 26.41
N ASN A 132 20.25 10.35 26.73
CA ASN A 132 19.91 11.05 27.96
C ASN A 132 19.30 10.16 29.04
N ILE A 133 19.33 8.87 28.82
CA ILE A 133 18.98 7.87 29.83
C ILE A 133 20.27 7.39 30.49
#